data_33868bcd9999b6c2c92169d9388f4910
#
_entry.id   33868bcd9999b6c2c92169d9388f4910
#
_cell.length_a   1.000
_cell.length_b   1.000
_cell.length_c   1.000
_cell.angle_alpha   90.00
_cell.angle_beta   90.00
_cell.angle_gamma   90.00
#
_symmetry.space_group_name_H-M   'P 1'
#
loop_
_entity.id
_entity.type
_entity.pdbx_description
1 polymer ?
#
loop_
_entity_poly.entity_id
_entity_poly.type
_entity_poly.pdbx_seq_one_letter_code
_entity_poly.pdbx_strand_id
1 'polypeptide(L)'
;VLLALVGGITYSLVTHFNFAVDFTGGTSITINTTDDISLGDYTINKIDRTKDSTNIVINEKLTKEEIEALSNKLEEEYHTTSNIYVVSDMVKKQLIKNAIMAVIISLIGIIIYVSFRFRFNYAISGIVALMHDALITIIFFGVFKLQIDSVFIAAILTIIGYSINDTIVTFD
;
A
#
# COMPACT_ATOMS: atom_id res chain seq x y z
N VAL A 1 -20.04 9.26 11.78
CA VAL A 1 -18.92 9.27 10.83
C VAL A 1 -17.69 9.93 11.45
N LEU A 2 -17.74 11.21 11.89
CA LEU A 2 -16.59 11.95 12.45
C LEU A 2 -15.89 11.21 13.60
N LEU A 3 -16.64 10.66 14.57
CA LEU A 3 -16.08 9.87 15.67
C LEU A 3 -15.39 8.58 15.20
N ALA A 4 -15.93 7.93 14.19
CA ALA A 4 -15.32 6.74 13.59
C ALA A 4 -14.02 7.08 12.84
N LEU A 5 -13.99 8.21 12.12
CA LEU A 5 -12.79 8.71 11.46
C LEU A 5 -11.69 9.06 12.48
N VAL A 6 -12.01 9.84 13.50
CA VAL A 6 -11.05 10.21 14.55
C VAL A 6 -10.54 8.96 15.29
N GLY A 7 -11.43 8.06 15.69
CA GLY A 7 -11.07 6.81 16.35
C GLY A 7 -10.20 5.89 15.46
N GLY A 8 -10.57 5.74 14.20
CA GLY A 8 -9.82 4.94 13.24
C GLY A 8 -8.42 5.51 12.94
N ILE A 9 -8.32 6.83 12.76
CA ILE A 9 -7.02 7.51 12.58
C ILE A 9 -6.15 7.32 13.82
N THR A 10 -6.70 7.58 15.00
CA THR A 10 -5.95 7.44 16.26
C THR A 10 -5.47 6.01 16.45
N TYR A 11 -6.33 5.03 16.23
CA TYR A 11 -5.97 3.61 16.30
C TYR A 11 -4.85 3.27 15.31
N SER A 12 -4.98 3.67 14.05
CA SER A 12 -4.00 3.37 13.00
C SER A 12 -2.63 4.03 13.26
N LEU A 13 -2.61 5.24 13.83
CA LEU A 13 -1.38 5.93 14.21
C LEU A 13 -0.69 5.24 15.40
N VAL A 14 -1.46 4.81 16.41
CA VAL A 14 -0.90 4.14 17.61
C VAL A 14 -0.38 2.75 17.28
N THR A 15 -1.09 2.02 16.42
CA THR A 15 -0.73 0.64 16.08
C THR A 15 0.21 0.52 14.88
N HIS A 16 0.60 1.62 14.25
CA HIS A 16 1.37 1.76 13.02
C HIS A 16 0.72 1.07 11.81
N PHE A 17 0.91 1.67 10.64
CA PHE A 17 0.47 1.09 9.37
C PHE A 17 1.36 -0.08 8.95
N ASN A 18 0.77 -1.03 8.23
CA ASN A 18 1.45 -2.16 7.66
C ASN A 18 2.03 -1.82 6.28
N PHE A 19 3.21 -1.18 6.23
CA PHE A 19 3.86 -0.84 4.97
C PHE A 19 4.59 -2.04 4.36
N ALA A 20 4.47 -2.21 3.03
CA ALA A 20 5.24 -3.14 2.24
C ALA A 20 6.70 -2.68 2.04
N VAL A 21 7.53 -3.58 1.49
CA VAL A 21 8.93 -3.27 1.14
C VAL A 21 9.07 -2.12 0.15
N ASP A 22 8.05 -1.82 -0.64
CA ASP A 22 7.98 -0.67 -1.53
C ASP A 22 8.24 0.64 -0.80
N PHE A 23 7.78 0.74 0.43
CA PHE A 23 7.89 1.94 1.27
C PHE A 23 8.88 1.80 2.43
N THR A 24 9.18 0.57 2.86
CA THR A 24 10.17 0.31 3.92
C THR A 24 11.57 0.06 3.36
N GLY A 25 11.67 -0.51 2.16
CA GLY A 25 12.91 -1.06 1.59
C GLY A 25 13.23 -2.44 2.19
N GLY A 26 14.22 -3.13 1.63
CA GLY A 26 14.60 -4.47 2.06
C GLY A 26 14.22 -5.55 1.05
N THR A 27 14.10 -6.79 1.51
CA THR A 27 13.74 -7.94 0.69
C THR A 27 12.42 -8.54 1.18
N SER A 28 11.49 -8.77 0.28
CA SER A 28 10.25 -9.52 0.50
C SER A 28 10.39 -10.91 -0.10
N ILE A 29 10.08 -11.91 0.69
CA ILE A 29 10.14 -13.32 0.32
C ILE A 29 8.75 -13.90 0.49
N THR A 30 8.10 -14.24 -0.61
CA THR A 30 6.77 -14.86 -0.60
C THR A 30 6.90 -16.34 -0.97
N ILE A 31 6.40 -17.21 -0.11
CA ILE A 31 6.40 -18.65 -0.30
C ILE A 31 4.98 -19.17 -0.15
N ASN A 32 4.56 -20.06 -1.05
CA ASN A 32 3.22 -20.65 -1.05
C ASN A 32 3.13 -21.81 -0.03
N THR A 33 3.44 -21.52 1.22
CA THR A 33 3.28 -22.45 2.34
C THR A 33 2.83 -21.69 3.59
N THR A 34 2.19 -22.43 4.50
CA THR A 34 1.78 -21.92 5.82
C THR A 34 2.68 -22.43 6.94
N ASP A 35 3.69 -23.25 6.60
CA ASP A 35 4.64 -23.79 7.55
C ASP A 35 5.51 -22.71 8.18
N ASP A 36 6.13 -23.02 9.30
CA ASP A 36 7.10 -22.14 9.94
C ASP A 36 8.40 -22.11 9.12
N ILE A 37 8.67 -20.95 8.52
CA ILE A 37 9.82 -20.76 7.64
C ILE A 37 11.00 -20.25 8.46
N SER A 38 12.11 -20.99 8.39
CA SER A 38 13.40 -20.57 8.96
C SER A 38 14.31 -20.04 7.86
N LEU A 39 14.67 -18.76 7.95
CA LEU A 39 15.60 -18.13 7.02
C LEU A 39 17.08 -18.18 7.48
N GLY A 40 17.39 -18.98 8.52
CA GLY A 40 18.76 -19.10 9.04
C GLY A 40 19.27 -17.79 9.64
N ASP A 41 20.34 -17.22 9.07
CA ASP A 41 21.04 -16.05 9.61
C ASP A 41 20.39 -14.70 9.29
N TYR A 42 19.29 -14.65 8.52
CA TYR A 42 18.65 -13.40 8.15
C TYR A 42 17.76 -12.84 9.25
N THR A 43 17.84 -11.53 9.48
CA THR A 43 17.02 -10.86 10.47
C THR A 43 15.62 -10.59 9.94
N ILE A 44 14.65 -11.36 10.41
CA ILE A 44 13.25 -11.20 10.04
C ILE A 44 12.71 -9.92 10.69
N ASN A 45 12.26 -8.99 9.86
CA ASN A 45 11.60 -7.78 10.30
C ASN A 45 10.10 -8.00 10.50
N LYS A 46 9.47 -8.78 9.60
CA LYS A 46 8.03 -8.99 9.60
C LYS A 46 7.67 -10.30 8.94
N ILE A 47 6.61 -10.94 9.44
CA ILE A 47 5.97 -12.10 8.83
C ILE A 47 4.48 -11.81 8.69
N ASP A 48 3.99 -11.85 7.47
CA ASP A 48 2.56 -11.77 7.14
C ASP A 48 2.11 -13.13 6.59
N ARG A 49 1.18 -13.78 7.28
CA ARG A 49 0.63 -15.08 6.87
C ARG A 49 -0.75 -14.90 6.27
N THR A 50 -0.95 -15.45 5.10
CA THR A 50 -2.23 -15.59 4.42
C THR A 50 -2.67 -17.06 4.49
N LYS A 51 -3.84 -17.40 3.97
CA LYS A 51 -4.35 -18.80 4.00
C LYS A 51 -3.45 -19.78 3.24
N ASP A 52 -2.81 -19.33 2.17
CA ASP A 52 -2.08 -20.19 1.23
C ASP A 52 -0.61 -19.76 1.04
N SER A 53 -0.17 -18.70 1.70
CA SER A 53 1.20 -18.18 1.53
C SER A 53 1.70 -17.43 2.76
N THR A 54 3.01 -17.46 2.94
CA THR A 54 3.72 -16.67 3.95
C THR A 54 4.61 -15.66 3.25
N ASN A 55 4.48 -14.39 3.61
CA ASN A 55 5.36 -13.30 3.18
C ASN A 55 6.24 -12.88 4.34
N ILE A 56 7.55 -12.95 4.13
CA ILE A 56 8.58 -12.59 5.10
C ILE A 56 9.34 -11.38 4.57
N VAL A 57 9.48 -10.36 5.40
CA VAL A 57 10.26 -9.17 5.09
C VAL A 57 11.53 -9.18 5.92
N ILE A 58 12.67 -9.06 5.25
CA ILE A 58 13.99 -8.87 5.88
C ILE A 58 14.56 -7.52 5.50
N ASN A 59 15.39 -6.96 6.38
CA ASN A 59 16.01 -5.64 6.15
C ASN A 59 17.19 -5.70 5.17
N GLU A 60 17.80 -6.87 5.05
CA GLU A 60 18.93 -7.13 4.18
C GLU A 60 18.50 -7.03 2.71
N LYS A 61 19.38 -6.49 1.89
CA LYS A 61 19.21 -6.39 0.43
C LYS A 61 20.05 -7.47 -0.22
N LEU A 62 19.39 -8.53 -0.65
CA LEU A 62 20.05 -9.68 -1.26
C LEU A 62 20.60 -9.35 -2.64
N THR A 63 21.77 -9.87 -2.95
CA THR A 63 22.36 -9.88 -4.29
C THR A 63 21.66 -10.94 -5.17
N LYS A 64 21.89 -10.91 -6.47
CA LYS A 64 21.29 -11.89 -7.38
C LYS A 64 21.67 -13.33 -7.02
N GLU A 65 22.93 -13.55 -6.67
CA GLU A 65 23.47 -14.85 -6.27
C GLU A 65 22.82 -15.35 -4.98
N GLU A 66 22.62 -14.46 -3.99
CA GLU A 66 21.96 -14.81 -2.74
C GLU A 66 20.46 -15.09 -2.95
N ILE A 67 19.80 -14.36 -3.86
CA ILE A 67 18.40 -14.62 -4.24
C ILE A 67 18.25 -16.01 -4.85
N GLU A 68 19.09 -16.36 -5.82
CA GLU A 68 19.04 -17.67 -6.45
C GLU A 68 19.32 -18.80 -5.45
N ALA A 69 20.34 -18.64 -4.62
CA ALA A 69 20.70 -19.62 -3.60
C ALA A 69 19.56 -19.81 -2.57
N LEU A 70 18.97 -18.72 -2.11
CA LEU A 70 17.86 -18.73 -1.16
C LEU A 70 16.58 -19.31 -1.79
N SER A 71 16.27 -18.92 -3.02
CA SER A 71 15.12 -19.45 -3.75
C SER A 71 15.21 -20.95 -3.92
N ASN A 72 16.33 -21.46 -4.42
CA ASN A 72 16.55 -22.89 -4.60
C ASN A 72 16.44 -23.67 -3.27
N LYS A 73 17.04 -23.14 -2.20
CA LYS A 73 16.97 -23.75 -0.87
C LYS A 73 15.52 -23.83 -0.36
N LEU A 74 14.76 -22.74 -0.49
CA LEU A 74 13.38 -22.69 -0.02
C LEU A 74 12.46 -23.58 -0.86
N GLU A 75 12.68 -23.65 -2.18
CA GLU A 75 11.92 -24.52 -3.09
C GLU A 75 12.20 -25.99 -2.85
N GLU A 76 13.44 -26.36 -2.53
CA GLU A 76 13.79 -27.72 -2.14
C GLU A 76 13.22 -28.12 -0.76
N GLU A 77 13.30 -27.20 0.23
CA GLU A 77 12.90 -27.48 1.61
C GLU A 77 11.36 -27.56 1.77
N TYR A 78 10.65 -26.65 1.10
CA TYR A 78 9.18 -26.54 1.23
C TYR A 78 8.41 -27.10 0.02
N HIS A 79 9.09 -27.66 -0.98
CA HIS A 79 8.50 -28.26 -2.20
C HIS A 79 7.49 -27.33 -2.90
N THR A 80 7.75 -26.03 -2.90
CA THR A 80 6.87 -24.99 -3.45
C THR A 80 7.68 -23.85 -4.08
N THR A 81 7.01 -23.02 -4.86
CA THR A 81 7.66 -21.87 -5.50
C THR A 81 7.86 -20.73 -4.52
N SER A 82 9.01 -20.08 -4.61
CA SER A 82 9.33 -18.87 -3.89
C SER A 82 9.39 -17.66 -4.84
N ASN A 83 8.97 -16.50 -4.35
CA ASN A 83 9.12 -15.23 -5.06
C ASN A 83 9.87 -14.24 -4.16
N ILE A 84 11.07 -13.85 -4.58
CA ILE A 84 11.93 -12.96 -3.83
C ILE A 84 12.03 -11.62 -4.57
N TYR A 85 11.63 -10.57 -3.86
CA TYR A 85 11.57 -9.20 -4.38
C TYR A 85 12.40 -8.25 -3.52
N VAL A 86 13.36 -7.56 -4.13
CA VAL A 86 14.29 -6.66 -3.43
C VAL A 86 14.05 -5.22 -3.82
N VAL A 87 13.88 -4.37 -2.82
CA VAL A 87 13.72 -2.92 -3.00
C VAL A 87 14.91 -2.18 -2.41
N SER A 88 15.75 -1.63 -3.28
CA SER A 88 16.85 -0.77 -2.87
C SER A 88 16.36 0.59 -2.36
N ASP A 89 17.21 1.32 -1.60
CA ASP A 89 16.85 2.67 -1.11
C ASP A 89 16.58 3.67 -2.23
N MET A 90 17.22 3.50 -3.39
CA MET A 90 16.96 4.34 -4.55
C MET A 90 15.57 4.07 -5.10
N VAL A 91 15.21 2.80 -5.30
CA VAL A 91 13.88 2.39 -5.78
C VAL A 91 12.80 2.82 -4.79
N LYS A 92 12.97 2.57 -3.49
CA LYS A 92 12.07 3.04 -2.43
C LYS A 92 11.81 4.54 -2.52
N LYS A 93 12.87 5.36 -2.58
CA LYS A 93 12.73 6.82 -2.70
C LYS A 93 11.97 7.22 -3.97
N GLN A 94 12.24 6.54 -5.08
CA GLN A 94 11.55 6.80 -6.34
C GLN A 94 10.08 6.41 -6.27
N LEU A 95 9.74 5.26 -5.68
CA LEU A 95 8.35 4.83 -5.49
C LEU A 95 7.56 5.81 -4.63
N ILE A 96 8.11 6.22 -3.48
CA ILE A 96 7.47 7.21 -2.60
C ILE A 96 7.26 8.54 -3.34
N LYS A 97 8.30 9.04 -4.04
CA LYS A 97 8.19 10.27 -4.82
C LYS A 97 7.10 10.17 -5.88
N ASN A 98 7.08 9.08 -6.64
CA ASN A 98 6.09 8.87 -7.70
C ASN A 98 4.67 8.77 -7.12
N ALA A 99 4.49 8.07 -5.99
CA ALA A 99 3.20 7.97 -5.31
C ALA A 99 2.67 9.34 -4.89
N ILE A 100 3.49 10.15 -4.23
CA ILE A 100 3.12 11.50 -3.80
C ILE A 100 2.79 12.37 -5.01
N MET A 101 3.62 12.35 -6.06
CA MET A 101 3.39 13.13 -7.28
C MET A 101 2.11 12.71 -8.00
N ALA A 102 1.81 11.41 -8.07
CA ALA A 102 0.58 10.91 -8.69
C ALA A 102 -0.66 11.42 -7.96
N VAL A 103 -0.67 11.37 -6.62
CA VAL A 103 -1.78 11.88 -5.80
C VAL A 103 -1.94 13.39 -6.00
N ILE A 104 -0.85 14.17 -5.94
CA ILE A 104 -0.91 15.64 -6.09
C ILE A 104 -1.42 16.01 -7.49
N ILE A 105 -0.89 15.40 -8.55
CA ILE A 105 -1.31 15.69 -9.93
C ILE A 105 -2.79 15.34 -10.12
N SER A 106 -3.23 14.19 -9.59
CA SER A 106 -4.64 13.79 -9.67
C SER A 106 -5.57 14.75 -8.95
N LEU A 107 -5.21 15.18 -7.73
CA LEU A 107 -6.01 16.15 -6.97
C LEU A 107 -6.09 17.51 -7.68
N ILE A 108 -4.97 18.00 -8.22
CA ILE A 108 -4.94 19.26 -8.99
C ILE A 108 -5.85 19.13 -10.22
N GLY A 109 -5.73 18.03 -10.98
CA GLY A 109 -6.56 17.78 -12.15
C GLY A 109 -8.06 17.77 -11.81
N ILE A 110 -8.44 17.13 -10.71
CA ILE A 110 -9.82 17.07 -10.22
C ILE A 110 -10.30 18.48 -9.82
N ILE A 111 -9.51 19.23 -9.05
CA ILE A 111 -9.84 20.59 -8.64
C ILE A 111 -10.10 21.49 -9.85
N ILE A 112 -9.19 21.44 -10.83
CA ILE A 112 -9.33 22.19 -12.08
C ILE A 112 -10.62 21.79 -12.79
N TYR A 113 -10.85 20.51 -13.02
CA TYR A 113 -12.01 20.00 -13.74
C TYR A 113 -13.33 20.41 -13.04
N VAL A 114 -13.45 20.18 -11.74
CA VAL A 114 -14.68 20.52 -10.99
C VAL A 114 -14.93 22.01 -10.92
N SER A 115 -13.86 22.83 -10.81
CA SER A 115 -13.97 24.30 -10.79
C SER A 115 -14.45 24.88 -12.11
N PHE A 116 -14.11 24.27 -13.25
CA PHE A 116 -14.62 24.68 -14.56
C PHE A 116 -16.04 24.19 -14.83
N ARG A 117 -16.40 23.00 -14.32
CA ARG A 117 -17.69 22.36 -14.60
C ARG A 117 -18.81 22.85 -13.69
N PHE A 118 -18.50 23.20 -12.43
CA PHE A 118 -19.49 23.59 -11.41
C PHE A 118 -19.16 24.92 -10.75
N ARG A 119 -20.15 25.48 -10.04
CA ARG A 119 -19.92 26.64 -9.19
C ARG A 119 -18.96 26.32 -8.06
N PHE A 120 -18.14 27.28 -7.67
CA PHE A 120 -17.07 27.11 -6.67
C PHE A 120 -17.50 26.41 -5.36
N ASN A 121 -18.73 26.71 -4.88
CA ASN A 121 -19.25 26.08 -3.66
C ASN A 121 -19.41 24.55 -3.80
N TYR A 122 -19.84 24.06 -4.96
CA TYR A 122 -19.94 22.63 -5.25
C TYR A 122 -18.56 21.98 -5.38
N ALA A 123 -17.59 22.71 -5.92
CA ALA A 123 -16.21 22.25 -6.01
C ALA A 123 -15.63 21.94 -4.62
N ILE A 124 -15.83 22.85 -3.64
CA ILE A 124 -15.37 22.62 -2.27
C ILE A 124 -16.04 21.39 -1.65
N SER A 125 -17.36 21.27 -1.78
CA SER A 125 -18.10 20.10 -1.25
C SER A 125 -17.62 18.78 -1.86
N GLY A 126 -17.35 18.75 -3.17
CA GLY A 126 -16.81 17.59 -3.86
C GLY A 126 -15.41 17.21 -3.34
N ILE A 127 -14.53 18.19 -3.14
CA ILE A 127 -13.18 17.93 -2.60
C ILE A 127 -13.26 17.34 -1.18
N VAL A 128 -14.14 17.87 -0.33
CA VAL A 128 -14.34 17.36 1.03
C VAL A 128 -14.85 15.92 0.99
N ALA A 129 -15.78 15.60 0.09
CA ALA A 129 -16.28 14.23 -0.09
C ALA A 129 -15.16 13.28 -0.54
N LEU A 130 -14.34 13.67 -1.53
CA LEU A 130 -13.20 12.89 -1.99
C LEU A 130 -12.17 12.62 -0.88
N MET A 131 -11.85 13.65 -0.09
CA MET A 131 -10.94 13.48 1.05
C MET A 131 -11.51 12.53 2.09
N HIS A 132 -12.80 12.61 2.36
CA HIS A 132 -13.50 11.70 3.27
C HIS A 132 -13.40 10.24 2.79
N ASP A 133 -13.65 9.96 1.51
CA ASP A 133 -13.63 8.59 0.97
C ASP A 133 -12.20 8.02 0.95
N ALA A 134 -11.22 8.83 0.58
CA ALA A 134 -9.81 8.44 0.66
C ALA A 134 -9.40 8.14 2.12
N LEU A 135 -9.80 8.98 3.08
CA LEU A 135 -9.51 8.77 4.50
C LEU A 135 -10.14 7.50 5.05
N ILE A 136 -11.40 7.22 4.71
CA ILE A 136 -12.06 5.96 5.12
C ILE A 136 -11.28 4.75 4.60
N THR A 137 -10.85 4.78 3.35
CA THR A 137 -10.06 3.69 2.76
C THR A 137 -8.73 3.50 3.48
N ILE A 138 -8.01 4.59 3.75
CA ILE A 138 -6.74 4.53 4.49
C ILE A 138 -6.95 3.98 5.90
N ILE A 139 -7.99 4.43 6.61
CA ILE A 139 -8.33 3.95 7.94
C ILE A 139 -8.68 2.46 7.92
N PHE A 140 -9.45 2.01 6.93
CA PHE A 140 -9.79 0.60 6.76
C PHE A 140 -8.53 -0.26 6.66
N PHE A 141 -7.58 0.12 5.81
CA PHE A 141 -6.29 -0.57 5.69
C PHE A 141 -5.49 -0.55 7.00
N GLY A 142 -5.50 0.57 7.72
CA GLY A 142 -4.82 0.71 9.02
C GLY A 142 -5.44 -0.17 10.12
N VAL A 143 -6.78 -0.21 10.22
CA VAL A 143 -7.50 -0.97 11.25
C VAL A 143 -7.38 -2.48 11.01
N PHE A 144 -7.54 -2.93 9.76
CA PHE A 144 -7.43 -4.35 9.39
C PHE A 144 -5.99 -4.81 9.13
N LYS A 145 -5.01 -3.92 9.33
CA LYS A 145 -3.58 -4.22 9.11
C LYS A 145 -3.26 -4.75 7.71
N LEU A 146 -4.06 -4.34 6.72
CA LEU A 146 -3.81 -4.70 5.34
C LEU A 146 -2.51 -4.06 4.87
N GLN A 147 -1.80 -4.75 4.00
CA GLN A 147 -0.51 -4.29 3.49
C GLN A 147 -0.69 -3.10 2.54
N ILE A 148 0.07 -2.03 2.80
CA ILE A 148 0.12 -0.82 1.97
C ILE A 148 1.36 -0.91 1.07
N ASP A 149 1.14 -1.15 -0.20
CA ASP A 149 2.13 -1.25 -1.26
C ASP A 149 1.89 -0.22 -2.36
N SER A 150 2.64 -0.29 -3.46
CA SER A 150 2.45 0.59 -4.61
C SER A 150 1.10 0.38 -5.31
N VAL A 151 0.51 -0.82 -5.23
CA VAL A 151 -0.80 -1.13 -5.80
C VAL A 151 -1.91 -0.44 -5.01
N PHE A 152 -1.75 -0.31 -3.69
CA PHE A 152 -2.67 0.45 -2.85
C PHE A 152 -2.80 1.92 -3.30
N ILE A 153 -1.71 2.55 -3.74
CA ILE A 153 -1.78 3.93 -4.26
C ILE A 153 -2.64 4.00 -5.52
N ALA A 154 -2.50 3.02 -6.42
CA ALA A 154 -3.36 2.94 -7.60
C ALA A 154 -4.84 2.70 -7.23
N ALA A 155 -5.10 1.88 -6.22
CA ALA A 155 -6.46 1.65 -5.70
C ALA A 155 -7.07 2.95 -5.12
N ILE A 156 -6.34 3.72 -4.31
CA ILE A 156 -6.80 5.02 -3.80
C ILE A 156 -7.13 5.97 -4.95
N LEU A 157 -6.27 6.08 -5.96
CA LEU A 157 -6.54 6.95 -7.12
C LEU A 157 -7.79 6.50 -7.89
N THR A 158 -8.02 5.20 -7.99
CA THR A 158 -9.22 4.63 -8.60
C THR A 158 -10.48 4.97 -7.81
N ILE A 159 -10.45 4.84 -6.48
CA ILE A 159 -11.57 5.20 -5.59
C ILE A 159 -11.88 6.69 -5.72
N ILE A 160 -10.87 7.56 -5.71
CA ILE A 160 -11.02 8.99 -5.92
C ILE A 160 -11.68 9.28 -7.28
N GLY A 161 -11.27 8.57 -8.34
CA GLY A 161 -11.85 8.70 -9.68
C GLY A 161 -13.31 8.28 -9.75
N TYR A 162 -13.72 7.21 -9.07
CA TYR A 162 -15.13 6.81 -8.99
C TYR A 162 -15.95 7.77 -8.11
N SER A 163 -15.44 8.16 -6.96
CA SER A 163 -16.11 9.07 -6.04
C SER A 163 -16.39 10.44 -6.67
N ILE A 164 -15.45 10.98 -7.47
CA ILE A 164 -15.70 12.24 -8.18
C ILE A 164 -16.79 12.08 -9.24
N ASN A 165 -16.84 10.94 -9.94
CA ASN A 165 -17.88 10.70 -10.93
C ASN A 165 -19.29 10.69 -10.31
N ASP A 166 -19.45 10.03 -9.15
CA ASP A 166 -20.71 10.00 -8.41
C ASP A 166 -21.10 11.39 -7.88
N THR A 167 -20.11 12.15 -7.41
CA THR A 167 -20.30 13.53 -6.95
C THR A 167 -20.77 14.43 -8.10
N ILE A 168 -20.19 14.29 -9.30
CA ILE A 168 -20.58 15.05 -10.49
C ILE A 168 -22.03 14.75 -10.87
N VAL A 169 -22.43 13.48 -10.91
CA VAL A 169 -23.81 13.07 -11.22
C VAL A 169 -24.80 13.62 -10.18
N THR A 170 -24.39 13.75 -8.94
CA THR A 170 -25.23 14.31 -7.87
C THR A 170 -25.41 15.84 -8.00
N PHE A 171 -24.44 16.54 -8.59
CA PHE A 171 -24.46 18.01 -8.75
C PHE A 171 -25.09 18.45 -10.10
N ASP A 172 -25.24 17.59 -11.08
CA ASP A 172 -25.92 17.84 -12.36
C ASP A 172 -27.44 17.77 -12.19
#